data_386ce62404d4a65f19c54d4eebdbcc00
#
_entry.id   386ce62404d4a65f19c54d4eebdbcc00
#
_cell.length_a   1.000
_cell.length_b   1.000
_cell.length_c   1.000
_cell.angle_alpha   90.00
_cell.angle_beta   90.00
_cell.angle_gamma   90.00
#
_symmetry.space_group_name_H-M   'P 1'
#
loop_
_entity.id
_entity.type
_entity.pdbx_description
1 polymer ?
#
loop_
_entity_poly.entity_id
_entity_poly.type
_entity_poly.pdbx_seq_one_letter_code
_entity_poly.pdbx_strand_id
1 'polypeptide(L)'
;MTTGIRAAASPGEVRVAVLRDGVLWDYALWRPGRPDGVGDVHRGRVVARAAALAGSFVEIEGATGFLPESEGKAPEGTVLGVRIVRAAHGGKGPRLAAAEVPSGPVGLVARGPSPLDELRARYPGAAFLADERTLGGTWVARAFDDALEAEVAALAEPEMALPGGGRAHVSLTPALTAIDVDLGGFSAGGKAASHRALNLAAIPVLLRALRLRNLGGAILLDFAGLPGRRQKVLGEALAAALAEDPLGARLLGFSHLGLAEIRRPRIRPPLAELLAGAHAEGLAALRVAAREAAAMPAIVLVLRAAPAILAALETDPVALPQYRERTGRDLVLRADPTLAGWRLEHG
;
A
#
# COMPACT_ATOMS: atom_id res chain seq x y z
N MET A 1 4.78 -5.69 -25.27
CA MET A 1 4.63 -4.96 -24.01
C MET A 1 5.92 -5.05 -23.23
N THR A 2 6.57 -3.93 -22.98
CA THR A 2 7.78 -3.86 -22.15
C THR A 2 7.37 -3.64 -20.69
N THR A 3 7.87 -4.48 -19.80
CA THR A 3 7.65 -4.33 -18.37
C THR A 3 8.98 -4.03 -17.67
N GLY A 4 9.01 -3.02 -16.84
CA GLY A 4 10.17 -2.65 -16.03
C GLY A 4 9.80 -2.45 -14.57
N ILE A 5 10.71 -2.79 -13.67
CA ILE A 5 10.60 -2.54 -12.23
C ILE A 5 11.62 -1.45 -11.89
N ARG A 6 11.20 -0.47 -11.12
CA ARG A 6 12.06 0.57 -10.56
C ARG A 6 11.94 0.57 -9.05
N ALA A 7 13.06 0.50 -8.34
CA ALA A 7 13.10 0.58 -6.88
C ALA A 7 13.91 1.80 -6.45
N ALA A 8 13.25 2.70 -5.73
CA ALA A 8 13.84 3.90 -5.18
C ALA A 8 13.98 3.76 -3.67
N ALA A 9 15.23 3.69 -3.19
CA ALA A 9 15.55 3.59 -1.78
C ALA A 9 15.74 4.98 -1.15
N SER A 10 15.26 5.11 0.06
CA SER A 10 15.50 6.26 0.94
C SER A 10 15.69 5.74 2.37
N PRO A 11 16.23 6.54 3.29
CA PRO A 11 16.41 6.08 4.66
C PRO A 11 15.09 5.55 5.26
N GLY A 12 15.08 4.28 5.65
CA GLY A 12 13.93 3.59 6.25
C GLY A 12 12.84 3.14 5.29
N GLU A 13 12.92 3.47 3.98
CA GLU A 13 11.84 3.18 3.04
C GLU A 13 12.34 2.83 1.63
N VAL A 14 11.73 1.82 1.02
CA VAL A 14 11.92 1.48 -0.40
C VAL A 14 10.57 1.57 -1.11
N ARG A 15 10.53 2.33 -2.20
CA ARG A 15 9.36 2.46 -3.07
C ARG A 15 9.62 1.69 -4.35
N VAL A 16 8.68 0.84 -4.73
CA VAL A 16 8.80 -0.02 -5.91
C VAL A 16 7.68 0.28 -6.88
N ALA A 17 8.04 0.66 -8.09
CA ALA A 17 7.11 0.92 -9.18
C ALA A 17 7.30 -0.12 -10.28
N VAL A 18 6.22 -0.65 -10.80
CA VAL A 18 6.21 -1.45 -12.04
C VAL A 18 5.63 -0.59 -13.15
N LEU A 19 6.36 -0.48 -14.24
CA LEU A 19 5.94 0.25 -15.44
C LEU A 19 5.63 -0.75 -16.56
N ARG A 20 4.50 -0.55 -17.25
CA ARG A 20 4.18 -1.24 -18.51
C ARG A 20 4.08 -0.22 -19.62
N ASP A 21 4.93 -0.35 -20.64
CA ASP A 21 5.04 0.61 -21.75
C ASP A 21 5.14 2.07 -21.26
N GLY A 22 5.92 2.29 -20.17
CA GLY A 22 6.13 3.59 -19.54
C GLY A 22 5.04 4.06 -18.58
N VAL A 23 3.92 3.36 -18.46
CA VAL A 23 2.80 3.71 -17.56
C VAL A 23 2.94 2.98 -16.23
N LEU A 24 2.77 3.71 -15.11
CA LEU A 24 2.77 3.12 -13.76
C LEU A 24 1.64 2.09 -13.65
N TRP A 25 2.02 0.81 -13.47
CA TRP A 25 1.10 -0.31 -13.50
C TRP A 25 0.85 -0.94 -12.13
N ASP A 26 1.90 -1.07 -11.33
CA ASP A 26 1.84 -1.57 -9.95
C ASP A 26 2.76 -0.76 -9.06
N TYR A 27 2.45 -0.67 -7.78
CA TYR A 27 3.22 0.10 -6.81
C TYR A 27 3.20 -0.57 -5.45
N ALA A 28 4.35 -0.59 -4.79
CA ALA A 28 4.48 -1.06 -3.43
C ALA A 28 5.43 -0.16 -2.62
N LEU A 29 5.16 -0.08 -1.33
CA LEU A 29 5.96 0.62 -0.35
C LEU A 29 6.42 -0.40 0.69
N TRP A 30 7.74 -0.43 0.95
CA TRP A 30 8.37 -1.34 1.89
C TRP A 30 9.18 -0.58 2.92
N ARG A 31 9.03 -0.90 4.19
CA ARG A 31 9.74 -0.32 5.32
C ARG A 31 10.50 -1.41 6.08
N PRO A 32 11.81 -1.58 5.83
CA PRO A 32 12.59 -2.65 6.46
C PRO A 32 12.60 -2.60 7.98
N GLY A 33 12.57 -1.41 8.59
CA GLY A 33 12.51 -1.22 10.03
C GLY A 33 11.16 -1.55 10.67
N ARG A 34 10.08 -1.55 9.87
CA ARG A 34 8.70 -1.87 10.28
C ARG A 34 7.99 -2.69 9.22
N PRO A 35 8.43 -3.93 8.96
CA PRO A 35 7.81 -4.79 7.95
C PRO A 35 6.37 -5.10 8.33
N ASP A 36 5.50 -5.25 7.31
CA ASP A 36 4.09 -5.60 7.52
C ASP A 36 3.86 -7.06 7.94
N GLY A 37 4.90 -7.87 7.85
CA GLY A 37 4.93 -9.27 8.25
C GLY A 37 4.17 -10.23 7.34
N VAL A 38 3.58 -9.77 6.25
CA VAL A 38 2.84 -10.67 5.33
C VAL A 38 3.76 -11.76 4.81
N GLY A 39 3.32 -13.01 4.96
CA GLY A 39 4.11 -14.19 4.61
C GLY A 39 5.04 -14.69 5.71
N ASP A 40 5.30 -13.89 6.76
CA ASP A 40 6.11 -14.32 7.89
C ASP A 40 5.49 -15.57 8.54
N VAL A 41 6.34 -16.52 8.87
CA VAL A 41 5.97 -17.77 9.56
C VAL A 41 6.48 -17.70 11.00
N HIS A 42 5.58 -17.92 11.93
CA HIS A 42 5.87 -17.87 13.36
C HIS A 42 5.48 -19.16 14.06
N ARG A 43 6.14 -19.46 15.18
CA ARG A 43 5.58 -20.27 16.24
C ARG A 43 4.86 -19.31 17.18
N GLY A 44 3.52 -19.42 17.24
CA GLY A 44 2.68 -18.57 18.06
C GLY A 44 2.05 -19.38 19.19
N ARG A 45 1.63 -18.70 20.25
CA ARG A 45 0.90 -19.27 21.39
C ARG A 45 -0.55 -18.81 21.36
N VAL A 46 -1.48 -19.75 21.44
CA VAL A 46 -2.89 -19.43 21.62
C VAL A 46 -3.09 -18.77 23.00
N VAL A 47 -3.48 -17.51 23.01
CA VAL A 47 -3.67 -16.74 24.27
C VAL A 47 -5.12 -16.60 24.68
N ALA A 48 -6.07 -16.68 23.72
CA ALA A 48 -7.47 -16.66 24.01
C ALA A 48 -8.30 -17.28 22.88
N ARG A 49 -9.39 -17.95 23.24
CA ARG A 49 -10.42 -18.38 22.28
C ARG A 49 -11.48 -17.31 22.13
N ALA A 50 -11.82 -17.00 20.89
CA ALA A 50 -12.86 -16.04 20.52
C ALA A 50 -14.01 -16.77 19.82
N ALA A 51 -14.82 -17.52 20.59
CA ALA A 51 -15.88 -18.35 20.04
C ALA A 51 -16.90 -17.55 19.20
N ALA A 52 -17.25 -16.34 19.63
CA ALA A 52 -18.14 -15.44 18.88
C ALA A 52 -17.58 -15.00 17.52
N LEU A 53 -16.26 -15.08 17.31
CA LEU A 53 -15.58 -14.76 16.06
C LEU A 53 -15.19 -16.01 15.27
N ALA A 54 -15.53 -17.19 15.76
CA ALA A 54 -15.11 -18.49 15.23
C ALA A 54 -13.59 -18.54 14.98
N GLY A 55 -12.80 -18.28 16.04
CA GLY A 55 -11.33 -18.29 15.94
C GLY A 55 -10.63 -18.16 17.29
N SER A 56 -9.34 -17.96 17.24
CA SER A 56 -8.47 -17.79 18.40
C SER A 56 -7.51 -16.62 18.19
N PHE A 57 -7.16 -15.94 19.28
CA PHE A 57 -6.06 -15.00 19.30
C PHE A 57 -4.76 -15.75 19.59
N VAL A 58 -3.76 -15.49 18.78
CA VAL A 58 -2.44 -16.14 18.85
C VAL A 58 -1.41 -15.04 19.01
N GLU A 59 -0.64 -15.12 20.10
CA GLU A 59 0.53 -14.29 20.32
C GLU A 59 1.66 -14.77 19.40
N ILE A 60 2.21 -13.85 18.64
CA ILE A 60 3.39 -14.01 17.79
C ILE A 60 4.42 -12.95 18.16
N GLU A 61 5.63 -13.02 17.62
CA GLU A 61 6.65 -12.01 17.87
C GLU A 61 6.15 -10.62 17.44
N GLY A 62 6.07 -9.70 18.40
CA GLY A 62 5.68 -8.30 18.20
C GLY A 62 4.19 -8.02 18.01
N ALA A 63 3.31 -9.04 18.03
CA ALA A 63 1.88 -8.81 17.82
C ALA A 63 0.99 -9.94 18.35
N THR A 64 -0.32 -9.66 18.41
CA THR A 64 -1.35 -10.69 18.59
C THR A 64 -2.20 -10.76 17.32
N GLY A 65 -2.18 -11.92 16.67
CA GLY A 65 -2.93 -12.18 15.44
C GLY A 65 -4.20 -12.99 15.68
N PHE A 66 -5.09 -13.00 14.68
CA PHE A 66 -6.33 -13.78 14.69
C PHE A 66 -6.24 -14.98 13.75
N LEU A 67 -6.39 -16.18 14.31
CA LEU A 67 -6.44 -17.46 13.60
C LEU A 67 -7.89 -17.95 13.54
N PRO A 68 -8.52 -18.04 12.33
CA PRO A 68 -9.87 -18.57 12.18
C PRO A 68 -9.95 -20.07 12.54
N GLU A 69 -11.07 -20.54 13.02
CA GLU A 69 -11.31 -21.97 13.28
C GLU A 69 -11.21 -22.84 12.03
N SER A 70 -11.47 -22.28 10.85
CA SER A 70 -11.26 -22.97 9.56
C SER A 70 -9.81 -23.37 9.30
N GLU A 71 -8.86 -22.70 9.95
CA GLU A 71 -7.42 -22.96 9.87
C GLU A 71 -6.93 -23.91 10.97
N GLY A 72 -7.78 -24.22 11.95
CA GLY A 72 -7.48 -25.14 13.04
C GLY A 72 -8.04 -24.69 14.39
N LYS A 73 -8.30 -25.66 15.25
CA LYS A 73 -8.72 -25.44 16.64
C LYS A 73 -7.61 -25.92 17.56
N ALA A 74 -7.18 -25.08 18.47
CA ALA A 74 -6.22 -25.44 19.51
C ALA A 74 -6.62 -24.83 20.86
N PRO A 75 -6.41 -25.53 21.98
CA PRO A 75 -6.61 -25.00 23.32
C PRO A 75 -5.71 -23.81 23.61
N GLU A 76 -6.12 -23.00 24.57
CA GLU A 76 -5.27 -21.92 25.11
C GLU A 76 -3.97 -22.50 25.68
N GLY A 77 -2.87 -21.78 25.52
CA GLY A 77 -1.52 -22.21 25.88
C GLY A 77 -0.82 -23.06 24.81
N THR A 78 -1.55 -23.60 23.81
CA THR A 78 -0.93 -24.39 22.74
C THR A 78 0.00 -23.55 21.89
N VAL A 79 1.20 -24.07 21.61
CA VAL A 79 2.13 -23.49 20.64
C VAL A 79 1.93 -24.19 19.30
N LEU A 80 1.73 -23.38 18.25
CA LEU A 80 1.47 -23.88 16.89
C LEU A 80 2.13 -22.99 15.84
N GLY A 81 2.33 -23.55 14.65
CA GLY A 81 2.83 -22.80 13.50
C GLY A 81 1.73 -21.97 12.84
N VAL A 82 2.04 -20.72 12.57
CA VAL A 82 1.13 -19.79 11.88
C VAL A 82 1.88 -18.94 10.87
N ARG A 83 1.18 -18.56 9.79
CA ARG A 83 1.64 -17.61 8.77
C ARG A 83 0.75 -16.39 8.78
N ILE A 84 1.35 -15.21 8.68
CA ILE A 84 0.60 -13.96 8.48
C ILE A 84 0.11 -13.93 7.02
N VAL A 85 -1.21 -13.96 6.83
CA VAL A 85 -1.84 -13.89 5.49
C VAL A 85 -2.45 -12.53 5.19
N ARG A 86 -2.57 -11.69 6.23
CA ARG A 86 -3.01 -10.29 6.10
C ARG A 86 -2.35 -9.47 7.19
N ALA A 87 -1.75 -8.35 6.80
CA ALA A 87 -1.15 -7.39 7.72
C ALA A 87 -2.16 -6.81 8.72
N ALA A 88 -1.66 -6.34 9.86
CA ALA A 88 -2.43 -5.52 10.78
C ALA A 88 -2.90 -4.23 10.08
N HIS A 89 -4.11 -3.80 10.34
CA HIS A 89 -4.64 -2.54 9.82
C HIS A 89 -5.87 -2.07 10.61
N GLY A 90 -6.11 -0.77 10.63
CA GLY A 90 -7.31 -0.20 11.28
C GLY A 90 -7.43 -0.60 12.75
N GLY A 91 -6.34 -0.68 13.50
CA GLY A 91 -6.31 -1.08 14.90
C GLY A 91 -6.53 -2.58 15.17
N LYS A 92 -6.65 -3.42 14.12
CA LYS A 92 -6.78 -4.87 14.25
C LYS A 92 -5.44 -5.56 13.98
N GLY A 93 -5.12 -6.58 14.78
CA GLY A 93 -3.95 -7.43 14.57
C GLY A 93 -3.97 -8.19 13.24
N PRO A 94 -2.84 -8.81 12.87
CA PRO A 94 -2.72 -9.57 11.62
C PRO A 94 -3.68 -10.78 11.60
N ARG A 95 -4.12 -11.17 10.40
CA ARG A 95 -4.83 -12.43 10.20
C ARG A 95 -3.83 -13.54 9.91
N LEU A 96 -4.05 -14.66 10.56
CA LEU A 96 -3.18 -15.82 10.49
C LEU A 96 -3.85 -16.98 9.74
N ALA A 97 -3.05 -17.83 9.15
CA ALA A 97 -3.39 -19.17 8.68
C ALA A 97 -2.47 -20.18 9.35
N ALA A 98 -2.89 -21.44 9.43
CA ALA A 98 -2.03 -22.51 9.93
C ALA A 98 -0.81 -22.71 9.02
N ALA A 99 0.33 -23.05 9.64
CA ALA A 99 1.56 -23.36 8.93
C ALA A 99 2.30 -24.51 9.65
N GLU A 100 2.93 -25.37 8.88
CA GLU A 100 3.83 -26.37 9.43
C GLU A 100 5.15 -25.74 9.82
N VAL A 101 5.58 -25.97 11.04
CA VAL A 101 6.86 -25.47 11.58
C VAL A 101 7.50 -26.51 12.48
N PRO A 102 8.84 -26.59 12.54
CA PRO A 102 9.55 -27.44 13.51
C PRO A 102 9.17 -27.06 14.94
N SER A 103 9.27 -28.02 15.88
CA SER A 103 9.10 -27.75 17.31
C SER A 103 10.12 -26.72 17.81
N GLY A 104 9.73 -25.92 18.80
CA GLY A 104 10.63 -24.94 19.39
C GLY A 104 9.89 -23.82 20.16
N PRO A 105 10.61 -22.80 20.64
CA PRO A 105 10.03 -21.68 21.37
C PRO A 105 9.16 -20.79 20.46
N VAL A 106 8.28 -20.00 21.07
CA VAL A 106 7.52 -18.94 20.38
C VAL A 106 8.49 -17.94 19.75
N GLY A 107 8.21 -17.51 18.53
CA GLY A 107 9.03 -16.53 17.80
C GLY A 107 8.93 -16.68 16.30
N LEU A 108 9.62 -15.82 15.58
CA LEU A 108 9.75 -15.86 14.14
C LEU A 108 10.54 -17.08 13.68
N VAL A 109 10.02 -17.81 12.70
CA VAL A 109 10.66 -18.99 12.09
C VAL A 109 11.26 -18.62 10.74
N ALA A 110 10.50 -17.90 9.92
CA ALA A 110 10.95 -17.47 8.60
C ALA A 110 10.27 -16.14 8.21
N ARG A 111 11.04 -15.27 7.57
CA ARG A 111 10.50 -14.06 6.96
C ARG A 111 9.76 -14.39 5.67
N GLY A 112 8.64 -13.72 5.45
CA GLY A 112 7.96 -13.68 4.17
C GLY A 112 8.74 -12.86 3.13
N PRO A 113 8.35 -12.93 1.86
CA PRO A 113 8.96 -12.11 0.82
C PRO A 113 8.67 -10.62 1.05
N SER A 114 9.66 -9.78 0.76
CA SER A 114 9.42 -8.34 0.74
C SER A 114 8.46 -7.96 -0.40
N PRO A 115 7.78 -6.80 -0.34
CA PRO A 115 6.99 -6.29 -1.47
C PRO A 115 7.78 -6.19 -2.78
N LEU A 116 9.09 -5.93 -2.73
CA LEU A 116 9.97 -5.96 -3.89
C LEU A 116 10.09 -7.38 -4.47
N ASP A 117 10.32 -8.38 -3.61
CA ASP A 117 10.45 -9.78 -4.05
C ASP A 117 9.13 -10.29 -4.65
N GLU A 118 8.00 -9.92 -4.05
CA GLU A 118 6.67 -10.26 -4.58
C GLU A 118 6.43 -9.68 -5.98
N LEU A 119 6.80 -8.39 -6.19
CA LEU A 119 6.66 -7.77 -7.51
C LEU A 119 7.62 -8.38 -8.52
N ARG A 120 8.86 -8.70 -8.15
CA ARG A 120 9.80 -9.40 -9.02
C ARG A 120 9.29 -10.80 -9.40
N ALA A 121 8.72 -11.53 -8.46
CA ALA A 121 8.12 -12.83 -8.73
C ALA A 121 6.87 -12.74 -9.62
N ARG A 122 6.08 -11.68 -9.46
CA ARG A 122 4.87 -11.44 -10.27
C ARG A 122 5.18 -11.01 -11.70
N TYR A 123 6.30 -10.33 -11.92
CA TYR A 123 6.74 -9.84 -13.22
C TYR A 123 8.10 -10.43 -13.62
N PRO A 124 8.18 -11.77 -13.82
CA PRO A 124 9.43 -12.40 -14.21
C PRO A 124 9.89 -11.89 -15.58
N GLY A 125 11.19 -11.62 -15.68
CA GLY A 125 11.77 -11.08 -16.94
C GLY A 125 11.62 -9.57 -17.12
N ALA A 126 10.98 -8.84 -16.18
CA ALA A 126 10.98 -7.38 -16.19
C ALA A 126 12.39 -6.84 -15.98
N ALA A 127 12.78 -5.82 -16.75
CA ALA A 127 14.02 -5.08 -16.50
C ALA A 127 13.94 -4.43 -15.13
N PHE A 128 14.96 -4.64 -14.28
CA PHE A 128 14.97 -4.13 -12.92
C PHE A 128 16.06 -3.08 -12.73
N LEU A 129 15.65 -1.85 -12.42
CA LEU A 129 16.51 -0.71 -12.12
C LEU A 129 16.36 -0.32 -10.63
N ALA A 130 17.48 -0.06 -9.96
CA ALA A 130 17.49 0.37 -8.56
C ALA A 130 18.54 1.47 -8.34
N ASP A 131 18.23 2.43 -7.47
CA ASP A 131 19.17 3.48 -7.04
C ASP A 131 19.93 3.10 -5.75
N GLU A 132 19.75 1.87 -5.28
CA GLU A 132 20.49 1.28 -4.18
C GLU A 132 21.00 -0.11 -4.58
N ARG A 133 22.32 -0.33 -4.46
CA ARG A 133 22.99 -1.57 -4.92
C ARG A 133 22.55 -2.81 -4.17
N THR A 134 22.21 -2.67 -2.89
CA THR A 134 21.77 -3.78 -2.03
C THR A 134 20.44 -4.38 -2.43
N LEU A 135 19.64 -3.65 -3.23
CA LEU A 135 18.36 -4.14 -3.75
C LEU A 135 18.52 -5.14 -4.91
N GLY A 136 19.72 -5.21 -5.49
CA GLY A 136 19.98 -5.98 -6.72
C GLY A 136 19.42 -5.30 -7.97
N GLY A 137 19.71 -5.87 -9.13
CA GLY A 137 19.33 -5.28 -10.42
C GLY A 137 20.39 -4.33 -10.99
N THR A 138 20.04 -3.63 -12.07
CA THR A 138 20.92 -2.65 -12.68
C THR A 138 20.89 -1.36 -11.88
N TRP A 139 22.04 -0.93 -11.39
CA TRP A 139 22.16 0.33 -10.66
C TRP A 139 21.94 1.54 -11.57
N VAL A 140 21.18 2.52 -11.08
CA VAL A 140 20.98 3.82 -11.69
C VAL A 140 21.13 4.91 -10.62
N ALA A 141 21.55 6.10 -11.00
CA ALA A 141 21.71 7.21 -10.06
C ALA A 141 20.37 7.65 -9.44
N ARG A 142 19.29 7.48 -10.18
CA ARG A 142 17.92 7.80 -9.75
C ARG A 142 16.93 6.85 -10.42
N ALA A 143 16.25 6.04 -9.62
CA ALA A 143 15.26 5.07 -10.14
C ALA A 143 13.91 5.73 -10.50
N PHE A 144 13.48 6.74 -9.73
CA PHE A 144 12.27 7.50 -10.00
C PHE A 144 12.64 8.87 -10.58
N ASP A 145 12.31 9.12 -11.84
CA ASP A 145 12.37 10.44 -12.46
C ASP A 145 11.25 11.35 -11.94
N ASP A 146 11.26 12.63 -12.31
CA ASP A 146 10.29 13.61 -11.80
C ASP A 146 8.84 13.27 -12.18
N ALA A 147 8.63 12.70 -13.37
CA ALA A 147 7.32 12.30 -13.82
C ALA A 147 6.76 11.15 -12.97
N LEU A 148 7.58 10.12 -12.70
CA LEU A 148 7.19 9.01 -11.84
C LEU A 148 6.99 9.44 -10.38
N GLU A 149 7.83 10.35 -9.86
CA GLU A 149 7.64 10.93 -8.52
C GLU A 149 6.30 11.67 -8.43
N ALA A 150 5.94 12.46 -9.43
CA ALA A 150 4.66 13.17 -9.46
C ALA A 150 3.47 12.20 -9.56
N GLU A 151 3.57 11.15 -10.40
CA GLU A 151 2.52 10.13 -10.52
C GLU A 151 2.32 9.36 -9.21
N VAL A 152 3.41 8.98 -8.54
CA VAL A 152 3.35 8.31 -7.22
C VAL A 152 2.81 9.23 -6.14
N ALA A 153 3.18 10.51 -6.13
CA ALA A 153 2.64 11.48 -5.18
C ALA A 153 1.13 11.66 -5.33
N ALA A 154 0.63 11.67 -6.57
CA ALA A 154 -0.81 11.76 -6.85
C ALA A 154 -1.63 10.56 -6.33
N LEU A 155 -1.00 9.43 -6.01
CA LEU A 155 -1.70 8.30 -5.40
C LEU A 155 -2.19 8.58 -3.97
N ALA A 156 -1.63 9.57 -3.30
CA ALA A 156 -2.07 9.99 -1.96
C ALA A 156 -3.36 10.84 -2.00
N GLU A 157 -3.62 11.48 -3.15
CA GLU A 157 -4.79 12.36 -3.29
C GLU A 157 -6.08 11.55 -3.40
N PRO A 158 -7.19 11.99 -2.76
CA PRO A 158 -8.47 11.30 -2.88
C PRO A 158 -9.07 11.40 -4.28
N GLU A 159 -8.80 12.47 -5.00
CA GLU A 159 -9.26 12.66 -6.38
C GLU A 159 -8.30 12.06 -7.41
N MET A 160 -8.86 11.62 -8.52
CA MET A 160 -8.11 11.23 -9.71
C MET A 160 -8.85 11.66 -10.99
N ALA A 161 -8.07 12.02 -12.00
CA ALA A 161 -8.62 12.35 -13.31
C ALA A 161 -9.06 11.08 -14.06
N LEU A 162 -10.16 11.18 -14.78
CA LEU A 162 -10.70 10.16 -15.66
C LEU A 162 -10.66 10.62 -17.14
N PRO A 163 -10.67 9.68 -18.09
CA PRO A 163 -10.75 10.01 -19.50
C PRO A 163 -11.96 10.92 -19.79
N GLY A 164 -11.79 11.86 -20.72
CA GLY A 164 -12.87 12.79 -21.12
C GLY A 164 -13.13 13.93 -20.15
N GLY A 165 -12.21 14.20 -19.21
CA GLY A 165 -12.35 15.32 -18.26
C GLY A 165 -13.19 15.00 -17.02
N GLY A 166 -13.60 13.74 -16.84
CA GLY A 166 -14.24 13.26 -15.63
C GLY A 166 -13.26 13.15 -14.46
N ARG A 167 -13.80 12.91 -13.27
CA ARG A 167 -13.05 12.68 -12.04
C ARG A 167 -13.62 11.50 -11.28
N ALA A 168 -12.81 10.88 -10.44
CA ALA A 168 -13.29 9.97 -9.42
C ALA A 168 -12.77 10.39 -8.07
N HIS A 169 -13.61 10.28 -7.05
CA HIS A 169 -13.26 10.54 -5.66
C HIS A 169 -13.27 9.25 -4.85
N VAL A 170 -12.18 8.97 -4.16
CA VAL A 170 -12.01 7.77 -3.32
C VAL A 170 -12.16 8.14 -1.85
N SER A 171 -13.18 7.60 -1.20
CA SER A 171 -13.43 7.75 0.23
C SER A 171 -13.15 6.45 0.96
N LEU A 172 -12.20 6.47 1.88
CA LEU A 172 -11.87 5.33 2.74
C LEU A 172 -12.62 5.45 4.06
N THR A 173 -13.31 4.37 4.42
CA THR A 173 -13.94 4.23 5.74
C THR A 173 -13.45 2.95 6.43
N PRO A 174 -13.64 2.79 7.74
CA PRO A 174 -13.29 1.55 8.43
C PRO A 174 -13.99 0.30 7.87
N ALA A 175 -15.17 0.46 7.28
CA ALA A 175 -15.99 -0.64 6.78
C ALA A 175 -15.75 -0.95 5.31
N LEU A 176 -15.64 0.08 4.46
CA LEU A 176 -15.59 -0.06 3.01
C LEU A 176 -14.85 1.10 2.35
N THR A 177 -14.52 0.92 1.08
CA THR A 177 -14.09 2.01 0.18
C THR A 177 -15.27 2.41 -0.69
N ALA A 178 -15.60 3.69 -0.74
CA ALA A 178 -16.55 4.25 -1.71
C ALA A 178 -15.79 5.01 -2.79
N ILE A 179 -16.19 4.83 -4.04
CA ILE A 179 -15.64 5.54 -5.19
C ILE A 179 -16.80 6.18 -5.93
N ASP A 180 -16.80 7.50 -6.00
CA ASP A 180 -17.78 8.28 -6.73
C ASP A 180 -17.18 8.73 -8.07
N VAL A 181 -17.89 8.51 -9.18
CA VAL A 181 -17.48 8.89 -10.53
C VAL A 181 -18.29 10.10 -10.99
N ASP A 182 -17.64 11.26 -11.04
CA ASP A 182 -18.18 12.48 -11.63
C ASP A 182 -17.63 12.69 -13.05
N LEU A 183 -18.53 12.74 -14.02
CA LEU A 183 -18.16 12.97 -15.42
C LEU A 183 -18.09 14.44 -15.80
N GLY A 184 -18.27 15.36 -14.82
CA GLY A 184 -18.23 16.80 -15.06
C GLY A 184 -19.32 17.27 -16.02
N GLY A 185 -19.19 18.51 -16.47
CA GLY A 185 -20.14 19.14 -17.40
C GLY A 185 -20.00 18.71 -18.87
N PHE A 186 -19.60 17.46 -19.16
CA PHE A 186 -19.39 17.00 -20.53
C PHE A 186 -20.70 16.94 -21.31
N SER A 187 -20.90 17.86 -22.24
CA SER A 187 -22.11 18.04 -23.01
C SER A 187 -21.97 17.76 -24.52
N ALA A 188 -21.07 16.85 -24.91
CA ALA A 188 -20.91 16.46 -26.31
C ALA A 188 -21.74 15.21 -26.65
N GLY A 189 -22.87 15.39 -27.30
CA GLY A 189 -23.76 14.33 -27.74
C GLY A 189 -24.74 13.85 -26.66
N GLY A 190 -25.93 13.32 -27.02
CA GLY A 190 -27.01 12.99 -26.09
C GLY A 190 -26.52 12.35 -24.77
N LYS A 191 -26.86 12.98 -23.63
CA LYS A 191 -26.35 12.70 -22.27
C LYS A 191 -26.11 11.22 -21.93
N ALA A 192 -27.00 10.37 -22.39
CA ALA A 192 -26.99 8.95 -22.04
C ALA A 192 -25.94 8.09 -22.78
N ALA A 193 -25.61 8.42 -24.03
CA ALA A 193 -24.58 7.72 -24.80
C ALA A 193 -23.18 8.14 -24.33
N SER A 194 -23.02 9.43 -23.99
CA SER A 194 -21.79 9.99 -23.43
C SER A 194 -21.45 9.36 -22.07
N HIS A 195 -22.41 9.25 -21.15
CA HIS A 195 -22.18 8.64 -19.83
C HIS A 195 -21.74 7.18 -19.95
N ARG A 196 -22.35 6.40 -20.84
CA ARG A 196 -21.94 5.00 -21.07
C ARG A 196 -20.51 4.89 -21.56
N ALA A 197 -20.16 5.67 -22.57
CA ALA A 197 -18.82 5.64 -23.17
C ALA A 197 -17.74 6.05 -22.14
N LEU A 198 -18.01 7.10 -21.38
CA LEU A 198 -17.12 7.60 -20.34
C LEU A 198 -16.98 6.62 -19.17
N ASN A 199 -18.07 6.02 -18.71
CA ASN A 199 -18.01 4.99 -17.66
C ASN A 199 -17.21 3.77 -18.12
N LEU A 200 -17.37 3.31 -19.37
CA LEU A 200 -16.57 2.23 -19.92
C LEU A 200 -15.08 2.60 -20.00
N ALA A 201 -14.77 3.84 -20.44
CA ALA A 201 -13.40 4.33 -20.50
C ALA A 201 -12.77 4.54 -19.10
N ALA A 202 -13.58 4.79 -18.07
CA ALA A 202 -13.11 4.94 -16.69
C ALA A 202 -12.70 3.61 -16.04
N ILE A 203 -13.29 2.47 -16.43
CA ILE A 203 -13.03 1.17 -15.81
C ILE A 203 -11.53 0.84 -15.71
N PRO A 204 -10.72 0.90 -16.77
CA PRO A 204 -9.28 0.57 -16.66
C PRO A 204 -8.54 1.48 -15.68
N VAL A 205 -8.88 2.76 -15.64
CA VAL A 205 -8.26 3.75 -14.74
C VAL A 205 -8.63 3.47 -13.29
N LEU A 206 -9.92 3.20 -13.02
CA LEU A 206 -10.42 2.86 -11.69
C LEU A 206 -9.77 1.57 -11.16
N LEU A 207 -9.67 0.52 -11.98
CA LEU A 207 -9.07 -0.74 -11.57
C LEU A 207 -7.55 -0.62 -11.37
N ARG A 208 -6.87 0.18 -12.19
CA ARG A 208 -5.47 0.53 -11.95
C ARG A 208 -5.33 1.25 -10.59
N ALA A 209 -6.23 2.20 -10.27
CA ALA A 209 -6.21 2.90 -9.00
C ALA A 209 -6.46 1.96 -7.80
N LEU A 210 -7.37 0.96 -7.91
CA LEU A 210 -7.55 -0.04 -6.87
C LEU A 210 -6.23 -0.76 -6.54
N ARG A 211 -5.47 -1.12 -7.56
CA ARG A 211 -4.19 -1.80 -7.42
C ARG A 211 -3.11 -0.88 -6.86
N LEU A 212 -2.89 0.28 -7.47
CA LEU A 212 -1.85 1.23 -7.09
C LEU A 212 -2.03 1.77 -5.67
N ARG A 213 -3.28 2.02 -5.25
CA ARG A 213 -3.63 2.50 -3.91
C ARG A 213 -3.86 1.37 -2.91
N ASN A 214 -3.69 0.10 -3.35
CA ASN A 214 -3.93 -1.10 -2.56
C ASN A 214 -5.30 -1.10 -1.86
N LEU A 215 -6.34 -0.69 -2.59
CA LEU A 215 -7.71 -0.68 -2.07
C LEU A 215 -8.25 -2.11 -2.02
N GLY A 216 -8.76 -2.51 -0.87
CA GLY A 216 -9.27 -3.88 -0.66
C GLY A 216 -10.41 -3.92 0.35
N GLY A 217 -11.02 -5.08 0.48
CA GLY A 217 -12.23 -5.28 1.28
C GLY A 217 -13.49 -5.13 0.44
N ALA A 218 -14.54 -4.56 1.04
CA ALA A 218 -15.75 -4.15 0.33
C ALA A 218 -15.50 -2.81 -0.37
N ILE A 219 -15.83 -2.73 -1.65
CA ILE A 219 -15.69 -1.51 -2.45
C ILE A 219 -17.02 -1.26 -3.15
N LEU A 220 -17.56 -0.05 -2.98
CA LEU A 220 -18.75 0.44 -3.67
C LEU A 220 -18.31 1.46 -4.72
N LEU A 221 -18.74 1.25 -5.96
CA LEU A 221 -18.42 2.14 -7.07
C LEU A 221 -19.72 2.72 -7.64
N ASP A 222 -19.86 4.03 -7.54
CA ASP A 222 -20.95 4.80 -8.11
C ASP A 222 -20.57 5.30 -9.49
N PHE A 223 -21.20 4.75 -10.51
CA PHE A 223 -21.01 5.18 -11.89
C PHE A 223 -21.99 6.30 -12.26
N ALA A 224 -21.51 7.36 -12.86
CA ALA A 224 -22.34 8.51 -13.21
C ALA A 224 -23.49 8.14 -14.15
N GLY A 225 -24.70 8.51 -13.75
CA GLY A 225 -25.89 8.47 -14.60
C GLY A 225 -26.26 7.07 -15.14
N LEU A 226 -26.22 6.03 -14.30
CA LEU A 226 -26.47 4.64 -14.69
C LEU A 226 -27.92 4.19 -14.36
N PRO A 227 -28.88 4.32 -15.30
CA PRO A 227 -30.19 3.72 -15.12
C PRO A 227 -30.09 2.18 -15.25
N GLY A 228 -30.90 1.43 -14.46
CA GLY A 228 -30.82 -0.02 -14.28
C GLY A 228 -30.69 -0.87 -15.55
N ARG A 229 -31.27 -0.46 -16.68
CA ARG A 229 -31.11 -1.18 -17.96
C ARG A 229 -29.69 -1.19 -18.54
N ARG A 230 -28.80 -0.32 -18.08
CA ARG A 230 -27.41 -0.18 -18.58
C ARG A 230 -26.37 -0.86 -17.69
N GLN A 231 -26.79 -1.29 -16.51
CA GLN A 231 -25.91 -1.99 -15.55
C GLN A 231 -25.32 -3.27 -16.13
N LYS A 232 -26.08 -4.00 -16.97
CA LYS A 232 -25.62 -5.27 -17.53
C LYS A 232 -24.34 -5.13 -18.35
N VAL A 233 -24.31 -4.23 -19.34
CA VAL A 233 -23.14 -4.06 -20.22
C VAL A 233 -21.94 -3.53 -19.46
N LEU A 234 -22.17 -2.60 -18.53
CA LEU A 234 -21.09 -2.07 -17.69
C LEU A 234 -20.58 -3.13 -16.71
N GLY A 235 -21.48 -3.96 -16.16
CA GLY A 235 -21.12 -5.06 -15.27
C GLY A 235 -20.28 -6.14 -15.96
N GLU A 236 -20.59 -6.49 -17.20
CA GLU A 236 -19.79 -7.43 -18.00
C GLU A 236 -18.38 -6.89 -18.23
N ALA A 237 -18.25 -5.61 -18.64
CA ALA A 237 -16.96 -4.96 -18.83
C ALA A 237 -16.15 -4.84 -17.54
N LEU A 238 -16.82 -4.48 -16.43
CA LEU A 238 -16.19 -4.37 -15.11
C LEU A 238 -15.73 -5.73 -14.61
N ALA A 239 -16.56 -6.78 -14.74
CA ALA A 239 -16.21 -8.14 -14.32
C ALA A 239 -15.03 -8.70 -15.11
N ALA A 240 -15.00 -8.47 -16.44
CA ALA A 240 -13.89 -8.87 -17.29
C ALA A 240 -12.58 -8.18 -16.88
N ALA A 241 -12.63 -6.89 -16.61
CA ALA A 241 -11.45 -6.13 -16.19
C ALA A 241 -10.99 -6.51 -14.76
N LEU A 242 -11.91 -6.81 -13.83
CA LEU A 242 -11.59 -7.30 -12.48
C LEU A 242 -10.93 -8.68 -12.49
N ALA A 243 -11.22 -9.52 -13.50
CA ALA A 243 -10.60 -10.84 -13.63
C ALA A 243 -9.07 -10.76 -13.82
N GLU A 244 -8.55 -9.62 -14.29
CA GLU A 244 -7.11 -9.36 -14.42
C GLU A 244 -6.44 -8.90 -13.11
N ASP A 245 -7.20 -8.66 -12.03
CA ASP A 245 -6.63 -8.23 -10.76
C ASP A 245 -5.86 -9.37 -10.10
N PRO A 246 -4.55 -9.17 -9.77
CA PRO A 246 -3.70 -10.23 -9.23
C PRO A 246 -4.14 -10.73 -7.85
N LEU A 247 -4.99 -10.00 -7.14
CA LEU A 247 -5.56 -10.42 -5.86
C LEU A 247 -6.94 -11.08 -6.02
N GLY A 248 -7.45 -11.25 -7.25
CA GLY A 248 -8.73 -11.91 -7.50
C GLY A 248 -9.93 -11.07 -7.07
N ALA A 249 -9.93 -9.80 -7.41
CA ALA A 249 -11.10 -8.94 -7.23
C ALA A 249 -12.30 -9.46 -8.02
N ARG A 250 -13.52 -9.30 -7.46
CA ARG A 250 -14.76 -9.80 -8.08
C ARG A 250 -15.88 -8.79 -7.97
N LEU A 251 -16.64 -8.62 -9.05
CA LEU A 251 -17.93 -7.96 -9.00
C LEU A 251 -18.95 -8.93 -8.39
N LEU A 252 -19.65 -8.50 -7.34
CA LEU A 252 -20.72 -9.27 -6.71
C LEU A 252 -22.08 -8.98 -7.37
N GLY A 253 -22.23 -7.78 -7.92
CA GLY A 253 -23.46 -7.31 -8.57
C GLY A 253 -23.62 -5.81 -8.43
N PHE A 254 -24.85 -5.35 -8.58
CA PHE A 254 -25.23 -3.96 -8.32
C PHE A 254 -26.27 -3.93 -7.21
N SER A 255 -26.13 -3.00 -6.27
CA SER A 255 -27.12 -2.75 -5.24
C SER A 255 -28.42 -2.19 -5.82
N HIS A 256 -29.49 -2.16 -5.04
CA HIS A 256 -30.75 -1.49 -5.42
C HIS A 256 -30.56 0.02 -5.67
N LEU A 257 -29.53 0.62 -5.11
CA LEU A 257 -29.15 2.01 -5.36
C LEU A 257 -28.37 2.20 -6.66
N GLY A 258 -28.00 1.12 -7.35
CA GLY A 258 -27.23 1.16 -8.60
C GLY A 258 -25.72 1.14 -8.43
N LEU A 259 -25.22 0.98 -7.21
CA LEU A 259 -23.80 0.93 -6.91
C LEU A 259 -23.21 -0.44 -7.30
N ALA A 260 -22.09 -0.46 -8.00
CA ALA A 260 -21.38 -1.71 -8.25
C ALA A 260 -20.70 -2.18 -6.95
N GLU A 261 -20.98 -3.40 -6.54
CA GLU A 261 -20.44 -4.04 -5.35
C GLU A 261 -19.24 -4.91 -5.72
N ILE A 262 -18.06 -4.51 -5.27
CA ILE A 262 -16.82 -5.21 -5.56
C ILE A 262 -16.23 -5.75 -4.26
N ARG A 263 -15.76 -7.00 -4.31
CA ARG A 263 -14.95 -7.59 -3.26
C ARG A 263 -13.54 -7.82 -3.78
N ARG A 264 -12.55 -7.21 -3.11
CA ARG A 264 -11.14 -7.42 -3.37
C ARG A 264 -10.44 -7.88 -2.09
N PRO A 265 -9.66 -8.97 -2.08
CA PRO A 265 -8.91 -9.37 -0.90
C PRO A 265 -8.07 -8.21 -0.35
N ARG A 266 -8.08 -8.06 0.97
CA ARG A 266 -7.23 -7.09 1.67
C ARG A 266 -6.07 -7.87 2.28
N ILE A 267 -4.87 -7.67 1.77
CA ILE A 267 -3.65 -8.33 2.25
C ILE A 267 -2.82 -7.34 3.05
N ARG A 268 -2.66 -6.12 2.55
CA ARG A 268 -1.94 -5.01 3.18
C ARG A 268 -2.83 -3.80 3.38
N PRO A 269 -2.45 -2.84 4.24
CA PRO A 269 -3.19 -1.59 4.39
C PRO A 269 -3.28 -0.82 3.07
N PRO A 270 -4.32 0.01 2.86
CA PRO A 270 -4.36 0.96 1.76
C PRO A 270 -3.16 1.90 1.80
N LEU A 271 -2.70 2.36 0.62
CA LEU A 271 -1.55 3.25 0.52
C LEU A 271 -1.73 4.53 1.35
N ALA A 272 -2.94 5.09 1.38
CA ALA A 272 -3.24 6.28 2.20
C ALA A 272 -2.99 6.04 3.70
N GLU A 273 -3.27 4.83 4.23
CA GLU A 273 -2.95 4.48 5.63
C GLU A 273 -1.43 4.36 5.84
N LEU A 274 -0.71 3.80 4.87
CA LEU A 274 0.76 3.70 4.94
C LEU A 274 1.46 5.06 4.84
N LEU A 275 0.85 6.03 4.14
CA LEU A 275 1.40 7.39 3.99
C LEU A 275 0.97 8.33 5.11
N ALA A 276 0.05 7.91 5.96
CA ALA A 276 -0.44 8.72 7.08
C ALA A 276 0.41 8.54 8.34
N GLY A 277 0.38 9.57 9.20
CA GLY A 277 0.92 9.54 10.54
C GLY A 277 2.41 9.90 10.66
N ALA A 278 2.82 10.10 11.88
CA ALA A 278 4.12 10.68 12.24
C ALA A 278 5.33 9.91 11.66
N HIS A 279 5.26 8.59 11.60
CA HIS A 279 6.35 7.79 11.02
C HIS A 279 6.48 8.00 9.51
N ALA A 280 5.37 8.02 8.77
CA ALA A 280 5.38 8.26 7.34
C ALA A 280 5.91 9.67 6.99
N GLU A 281 5.49 10.67 7.77
CA GLU A 281 5.99 12.04 7.64
C GLU A 281 7.50 12.13 7.93
N GLY A 282 7.96 11.44 8.97
CA GLY A 282 9.40 11.35 9.30
C GLY A 282 10.22 10.74 8.16
N LEU A 283 9.77 9.63 7.57
CA LEU A 283 10.44 9.01 6.43
C LEU A 283 10.41 9.91 5.18
N ALA A 284 9.32 10.64 4.96
CA ALA A 284 9.26 11.65 3.90
C ALA A 284 10.28 12.78 4.12
N ALA A 285 10.41 13.26 5.35
CA ALA A 285 11.42 14.25 5.72
C ALA A 285 12.85 13.72 5.49
N LEU A 286 13.17 12.50 5.91
CA LEU A 286 14.46 11.87 5.69
C LEU A 286 14.79 11.70 4.20
N ARG A 287 13.79 11.38 3.38
CA ARG A 287 13.96 11.27 1.93
C ARG A 287 14.35 12.61 1.30
N VAL A 288 13.73 13.71 1.73
CA VAL A 288 14.09 15.08 1.29
C VAL A 288 15.47 15.44 1.81
N ALA A 289 15.74 15.26 3.11
CA ALA A 289 17.02 15.56 3.73
C ALA A 289 18.19 14.81 3.06
N ALA A 290 18.01 13.53 2.72
CA ALA A 290 19.03 12.75 2.04
C ALA A 290 19.32 13.28 0.61
N ARG A 291 18.30 13.73 -0.10
CA ARG A 291 18.46 14.37 -1.43
C ARG A 291 19.20 15.70 -1.33
N GLU A 292 18.83 16.55 -0.36
CA GLU A 292 19.51 17.82 -0.13
C GLU A 292 20.96 17.63 0.32
N ALA A 293 21.22 16.68 1.23
CA ALA A 293 22.57 16.36 1.64
C ALA A 293 23.46 15.89 0.48
N ALA A 294 22.90 15.15 -0.48
CA ALA A 294 23.62 14.73 -1.69
C ALA A 294 23.87 15.89 -2.64
N ALA A 295 22.93 16.83 -2.77
CA ALA A 295 23.06 18.02 -3.62
C ALA A 295 24.01 19.08 -3.02
N MET A 296 24.04 19.19 -1.68
CA MET A 296 24.81 20.21 -0.94
C MET A 296 25.64 19.56 0.18
N PRO A 297 26.73 18.86 -0.15
CA PRO A 297 27.49 18.09 0.83
C PRO A 297 28.12 18.91 1.98
N ALA A 298 28.30 20.21 1.83
CA ALA A 298 28.93 21.07 2.84
C ALA A 298 27.92 21.60 3.89
N ILE A 299 26.59 21.53 3.62
CA ILE A 299 25.59 22.14 4.47
C ILE A 299 25.16 21.16 5.58
N VAL A 300 25.10 21.66 6.81
CA VAL A 300 24.48 20.94 7.93
C VAL A 300 22.96 21.09 7.82
N LEU A 301 22.25 19.98 7.79
CA LEU A 301 20.80 19.98 7.74
C LEU A 301 20.21 19.79 9.15
N VAL A 302 19.17 20.56 9.46
CA VAL A 302 18.42 20.48 10.69
C VAL A 302 16.97 20.11 10.34
N LEU A 303 16.51 18.96 10.81
CA LEU A 303 15.11 18.57 10.72
C LEU A 303 14.37 19.12 11.96
N ARG A 304 13.59 20.17 11.76
CA ARG A 304 12.68 20.67 12.78
C ARG A 304 11.30 20.06 12.54
N ALA A 305 10.74 19.37 13.55
CA ALA A 305 9.50 18.64 13.37
C ALA A 305 8.69 18.54 14.67
N ALA A 306 7.39 18.24 14.53
CA ALA A 306 6.55 17.87 15.65
C ALA A 306 7.19 16.74 16.49
N PRO A 307 7.10 16.77 17.82
CA PRO A 307 7.73 15.77 18.69
C PRO A 307 7.35 14.32 18.33
N ALA A 308 6.10 14.08 17.91
CA ALA A 308 5.65 12.74 17.50
C ALA A 308 6.40 12.21 16.28
N ILE A 309 6.78 13.07 15.33
CA ILE A 309 7.53 12.70 14.12
C ILE A 309 8.94 12.27 14.51
N LEU A 310 9.63 13.05 15.37
CA LEU A 310 10.98 12.71 15.82
C LEU A 310 10.98 11.42 16.64
N ALA A 311 10.06 11.26 17.58
CA ALA A 311 9.92 10.03 18.36
C ALA A 311 9.67 8.80 17.47
N ALA A 312 8.89 8.95 16.39
CA ALA A 312 8.64 7.88 15.45
C ALA A 312 9.90 7.49 14.64
N LEU A 313 10.76 8.46 14.30
CA LEU A 313 12.05 8.22 13.65
C LEU A 313 13.08 7.59 14.60
N GLU A 314 13.14 8.07 15.85
CA GLU A 314 14.06 7.54 16.87
C GLU A 314 13.74 6.09 17.25
N THR A 315 12.47 5.70 17.16
CA THR A 315 12.04 4.31 17.39
C THR A 315 12.19 3.40 16.16
N ASP A 316 12.53 3.95 15.00
CA ASP A 316 12.81 3.15 13.80
C ASP A 316 14.28 2.69 13.81
N PRO A 317 14.55 1.37 13.89
CA PRO A 317 15.93 0.87 14.02
C PRO A 317 16.77 1.04 12.75
N VAL A 318 16.15 1.42 11.62
CA VAL A 318 16.78 1.45 10.30
C VAL A 318 16.93 2.86 9.74
N ALA A 319 15.93 3.74 9.95
CA ALA A 319 15.79 4.98 9.23
C ALA A 319 16.97 5.97 9.47
N LEU A 320 17.25 6.31 10.72
CA LEU A 320 18.35 7.23 11.04
C LEU A 320 19.75 6.63 10.76
N PRO A 321 20.03 5.35 11.11
CA PRO A 321 21.28 4.71 10.71
C PRO A 321 21.51 4.72 9.20
N GLN A 322 20.53 4.41 8.38
CA GLN A 322 20.64 4.48 6.91
C GLN A 322 20.86 5.93 6.40
N TYR A 323 20.23 6.92 7.03
CA TYR A 323 20.52 8.32 6.71
C TYR A 323 22.00 8.64 6.91
N ARG A 324 22.55 8.29 8.09
CA ARG A 324 23.95 8.49 8.42
C ARG A 324 24.89 7.73 7.45
N GLU A 325 24.60 6.48 7.17
CA GLU A 325 25.37 5.67 6.21
C GLU A 325 25.42 6.31 4.82
N ARG A 326 24.25 6.78 4.35
CA ARG A 326 24.11 7.35 3.00
C ARG A 326 24.73 8.73 2.85
N THR A 327 24.70 9.57 3.90
CA THR A 327 25.15 10.96 3.86
C THR A 327 26.52 11.17 4.50
N GLY A 328 27.04 10.17 5.24
CA GLY A 328 28.28 10.25 6.01
C GLY A 328 28.18 11.09 7.29
N ARG A 329 26.97 11.51 7.68
CA ARG A 329 26.76 12.38 8.87
C ARG A 329 25.39 12.16 9.50
N ASP A 330 25.23 12.55 10.74
CA ASP A 330 23.95 12.55 11.44
C ASP A 330 23.09 13.75 11.00
N LEU A 331 21.77 13.57 10.99
CA LEU A 331 20.81 14.65 10.85
C LEU A 331 20.56 15.30 12.22
N VAL A 332 20.66 16.61 12.29
CA VAL A 332 20.32 17.32 13.53
C VAL A 332 18.81 17.34 13.68
N LEU A 333 18.31 16.77 14.76
CA LEU A 333 16.87 16.70 15.07
C LEU A 333 16.52 17.79 16.07
N ARG A 334 15.47 18.57 15.80
CA ARG A 334 14.98 19.64 16.67
C ARG A 334 13.46 19.57 16.82
N ALA A 335 13.02 19.26 18.02
CA ALA A 335 11.58 19.23 18.32
C ALA A 335 10.99 20.65 18.32
N ASP A 336 9.83 20.80 17.68
CA ASP A 336 9.05 22.02 17.68
C ASP A 336 7.55 21.68 17.88
N PRO A 337 7.03 21.86 19.11
CA PRO A 337 5.62 21.56 19.40
C PRO A 337 4.61 22.47 18.66
N THR A 338 5.07 23.57 18.07
CA THR A 338 4.21 24.48 17.32
C THR A 338 3.94 24.01 15.88
N LEU A 339 4.74 23.05 15.41
CA LEU A 339 4.56 22.46 14.07
C LEU A 339 3.58 21.28 14.14
N ALA A 340 2.68 21.21 13.17
CA ALA A 340 1.87 20.02 12.91
C ALA A 340 2.62 18.96 12.09
N GLY A 341 3.65 19.37 11.32
CA GLY A 341 4.46 18.54 10.44
C GLY A 341 5.95 18.77 10.67
N TRP A 342 6.70 18.95 9.61
CA TRP A 342 8.15 19.15 9.64
C TRP A 342 8.61 20.21 8.64
N ARG A 343 9.81 20.71 8.85
CA ARG A 343 10.56 21.53 7.90
C ARG A 343 12.05 21.21 7.99
N LEU A 344 12.76 21.34 6.86
CA LEU A 344 14.19 21.21 6.79
C LEU A 344 14.80 22.60 6.77
N GLU A 345 15.83 22.81 7.60
CA GLU A 345 16.55 24.08 7.73
C GLU A 345 18.03 23.84 7.46
N HIS A 346 18.71 24.87 6.97
CA HIS A 346 20.16 24.89 6.83
C HIS A 346 20.75 25.48 8.10
N GLY A 347 21.67 24.72 8.74
CA GLY A 347 22.36 25.09 9.97
C GLY A 347 23.66 25.81 9.71
#